data_f8362fc70f8a5f453c5c54297a78bb42
#
_entry.id   f8362fc70f8a5f453c5c54297a78bb42
#
_cell.length_a   1.000
_cell.length_b   1.000
_cell.length_c   1.000
_cell.angle_alpha   90.00
_cell.angle_beta   90.00
_cell.angle_gamma   90.00
#
_symmetry.space_group_name_H-M   'P 1'
#
loop_
_entity.id
_entity.type
_entity.pdbx_description
1 polymer ?
#
loop_
_entity_poly.entity_id
_entity_poly.type
_entity_poly.pdbx_seq_one_letter_code
_entity_poly.pdbx_strand_id
1 'polypeptide(L)'
;RYAELAPRHAVDLVVIGCPQASPAEVRATAELVRNRSLPEGRLWVFTASRHWDSLHEEVAAIEAAGGMVLRDTCPEVVHYDRASVNHILTNSLKAEHYLQSGLNSMPTSVARLADCIAHAADPEMADGVAHKGRRPSAVAHHSTKVPQAGALSLAGSGLESQDTWMVEGEALVTDVPLTFLGFVNRRTGVVEEPGHPLNGESIAGKVLVFPRGSGSSVAPYVLLGLLYRNHGPLAIVNTEIDQQTLPACSLLGVPYAHSFGRDPCLELNSGDQVKLELRDSIVTL
;
A
#
# COMPACT_ATOMS: atom_id res chain seq x y z
N ARG A 1 5.77 -7.15 20.05
CA ARG A 1 5.67 -6.33 18.84
C ARG A 1 5.09 -4.94 19.12
N TYR A 2 3.97 -4.83 19.92
CA TYR A 2 3.44 -3.51 20.31
C TYR A 2 4.47 -2.65 21.07
N ALA A 3 5.29 -3.25 21.95
CA ALA A 3 6.32 -2.53 22.69
C ALA A 3 7.45 -1.98 21.80
N GLU A 4 7.67 -2.58 20.63
CA GLU A 4 8.69 -2.14 19.65
C GLU A 4 8.19 -0.96 18.82
N LEU A 5 6.87 -0.83 18.67
CA LEU A 5 6.19 0.17 17.86
C LEU A 5 5.54 1.29 18.71
N ALA A 6 5.74 1.25 20.03
CA ALA A 6 5.25 2.28 20.93
C ALA A 6 5.82 3.67 20.58
N PRO A 7 5.05 4.76 20.81
CA PRO A 7 5.50 6.10 20.46
C PRO A 7 6.74 6.48 21.26
N ARG A 8 7.74 7.03 20.56
CA ARG A 8 8.99 7.56 21.12
C ARG A 8 9.03 9.08 21.11
N HIS A 9 8.02 9.68 20.52
CA HIS A 9 7.85 11.13 20.35
C HIS A 9 6.43 11.52 20.72
N ALA A 10 6.21 12.80 20.94
CA ALA A 10 4.88 13.32 21.15
C ALA A 10 3.95 12.88 20.00
N VAL A 11 2.73 12.46 20.37
CA VAL A 11 1.69 12.06 19.42
C VAL A 11 0.81 13.26 19.13
N ASP A 12 0.66 13.63 17.85
CA ASP A 12 -0.18 14.75 17.47
C ASP A 12 -1.62 14.32 17.20
N LEU A 13 -1.81 13.10 16.68
CA LEU A 13 -3.11 12.57 16.30
C LEU A 13 -3.22 11.08 16.63
N VAL A 14 -4.34 10.69 17.19
CA VAL A 14 -4.71 9.29 17.39
C VAL A 14 -5.73 8.88 16.32
N VAL A 15 -5.49 7.75 15.65
CA VAL A 15 -6.31 7.25 14.56
C VAL A 15 -6.75 5.83 14.84
N ILE A 16 -8.08 5.59 14.88
CA ILE A 16 -8.69 4.29 15.13
C ILE A 16 -9.48 3.84 13.89
N GLY A 17 -9.30 2.58 13.51
CA GLY A 17 -9.98 1.95 12.37
C GLY A 17 -9.14 1.96 11.09
N CYS A 18 -8.72 0.77 10.65
CA CYS A 18 -8.04 0.60 9.37
C CYS A 18 -8.45 -0.73 8.72
N PRO A 19 -9.21 -0.66 7.59
CA PRO A 19 -9.67 0.57 6.93
C PRO A 19 -10.77 1.30 7.70
N GLN A 20 -11.59 0.59 8.49
CA GLN A 20 -12.70 1.13 9.26
C GLN A 20 -12.87 0.34 10.54
N ALA A 21 -13.14 1.02 11.65
CA ALA A 21 -13.44 0.41 12.91
C ALA A 21 -14.74 -0.41 12.84
N SER A 22 -14.72 -1.60 13.39
CA SER A 22 -15.90 -2.42 13.58
C SER A 22 -16.84 -1.81 14.62
N PRO A 23 -18.13 -2.18 14.64
CA PRO A 23 -19.04 -1.73 15.70
C PRO A 23 -18.52 -1.99 17.12
N ALA A 24 -17.81 -3.10 17.32
CA ALA A 24 -17.21 -3.42 18.62
C ALA A 24 -16.08 -2.45 19.00
N GLU A 25 -15.24 -2.06 18.04
CA GLU A 25 -14.17 -1.09 18.27
C GLU A 25 -14.72 0.32 18.52
N VAL A 26 -15.78 0.74 17.81
CA VAL A 26 -16.43 2.02 18.05
C VAL A 26 -17.04 2.06 19.46
N ARG A 27 -17.73 0.99 19.89
CA ARG A 27 -18.26 0.87 21.26
C ARG A 27 -17.15 0.90 22.31
N ALA A 28 -16.08 0.15 22.10
CA ALA A 28 -14.94 0.14 23.01
C ALA A 28 -14.27 1.52 23.09
N THR A 29 -14.17 2.23 21.97
CA THR A 29 -13.64 3.60 21.94
C THR A 29 -14.54 4.56 22.71
N ALA A 30 -15.85 4.52 22.48
CA ALA A 30 -16.83 5.33 23.18
C ALA A 30 -16.79 5.11 24.70
N GLU A 31 -16.66 3.86 25.13
CA GLU A 31 -16.52 3.53 26.56
C GLU A 31 -15.24 4.12 27.16
N LEU A 32 -14.12 4.02 26.43
CA LEU A 32 -12.83 4.53 26.90
C LEU A 32 -12.75 6.06 26.95
N VAL A 33 -13.47 6.78 26.07
CA VAL A 33 -13.53 8.25 26.11
C VAL A 33 -14.59 8.78 27.09
N ARG A 34 -15.48 7.92 27.58
CA ARG A 34 -16.52 8.31 28.54
C ARG A 34 -15.89 8.96 29.77
N ASN A 35 -16.39 10.14 30.13
CA ASN A 35 -15.86 10.96 31.23
C ASN A 35 -14.43 11.51 31.00
N ARG A 36 -13.96 11.55 29.74
CA ARG A 36 -12.72 12.24 29.36
C ARG A 36 -13.05 13.45 28.51
N SER A 37 -12.17 14.46 28.59
CA SER A 37 -12.15 15.57 27.64
C SER A 37 -10.87 15.44 26.81
N LEU A 38 -11.03 15.36 25.51
CA LEU A 38 -9.91 15.29 24.57
C LEU A 38 -9.68 16.68 23.97
N PRO A 39 -8.45 17.08 23.67
CA PRO A 39 -8.21 18.20 22.79
C PRO A 39 -8.94 18.01 21.46
N GLU A 40 -9.62 19.03 20.96
CA GLU A 40 -10.44 18.96 19.76
C GLU A 40 -9.64 18.42 18.56
N GLY A 41 -10.22 17.45 17.85
CA GLY A 41 -9.63 16.85 16.66
C GLY A 41 -8.43 15.92 16.89
N ARG A 42 -8.05 15.65 18.15
CA ARG A 42 -6.92 14.79 18.47
C ARG A 42 -7.20 13.28 18.34
N LEU A 43 -8.45 12.88 18.29
CA LEU A 43 -8.89 11.52 18.05
C LEU A 43 -9.76 11.45 16.80
N TRP A 44 -9.34 10.68 15.82
CA TRP A 44 -10.14 10.37 14.62
C TRP A 44 -10.52 8.89 14.62
N VAL A 45 -11.80 8.61 14.46
CA VAL A 45 -12.34 7.24 14.37
C VAL A 45 -12.97 7.05 13.00
N PHE A 46 -12.50 6.09 12.25
CA PHE A 46 -13.00 5.77 10.91
C PHE A 46 -13.99 4.61 10.99
N THR A 47 -15.20 4.77 10.47
CA THR A 47 -16.22 3.71 10.44
C THR A 47 -17.06 3.75 9.17
N ALA A 48 -17.85 2.70 8.93
CA ALA A 48 -18.75 2.62 7.78
C ALA A 48 -20.12 3.21 8.08
N SER A 49 -20.72 3.96 7.11
CA SER A 49 -22.06 4.52 7.23
C SER A 49 -23.13 3.48 7.56
N ARG A 50 -22.98 2.25 7.06
CA ARG A 50 -23.92 1.16 7.34
C ARG A 50 -24.06 0.82 8.83
N HIS A 51 -23.14 1.26 9.68
CA HIS A 51 -23.18 1.03 11.12
C HIS A 51 -23.74 2.23 11.89
N TRP A 52 -24.00 3.36 11.23
CA TRP A 52 -24.34 4.62 11.85
C TRP A 52 -25.58 4.55 12.72
N ASP A 53 -26.67 3.95 12.18
CA ASP A 53 -27.94 3.84 12.92
C ASP A 53 -27.84 3.04 14.20
N SER A 54 -26.92 2.05 14.22
CA SER A 54 -26.68 1.19 15.38
C SER A 54 -25.62 1.71 16.36
N LEU A 55 -24.95 2.82 16.04
CA LEU A 55 -23.83 3.39 16.79
C LEU A 55 -24.01 4.88 17.08
N HIS A 56 -25.20 5.44 16.90
CA HIS A 56 -25.41 6.89 17.05
C HIS A 56 -25.10 7.42 18.46
N GLU A 57 -25.36 6.62 19.52
CA GLU A 57 -25.03 6.97 20.89
C GLU A 57 -23.52 6.98 21.14
N GLU A 58 -22.83 5.98 20.61
CA GLU A 58 -21.38 5.85 20.74
C GLU A 58 -20.65 6.95 19.95
N VAL A 59 -21.14 7.24 18.75
CA VAL A 59 -20.61 8.34 17.92
C VAL A 59 -20.79 9.67 18.65
N ALA A 60 -21.98 9.94 19.15
CA ALA A 60 -22.25 11.16 19.94
C ALA A 60 -21.35 11.25 21.18
N ALA A 61 -21.08 10.14 21.86
CA ALA A 61 -20.18 10.10 23.01
C ALA A 61 -18.72 10.42 22.65
N ILE A 62 -18.24 9.90 21.50
CA ILE A 62 -16.90 10.18 21.00
C ILE A 62 -16.76 11.66 20.63
N GLU A 63 -17.74 12.21 19.90
CA GLU A 63 -17.74 13.60 19.46
C GLU A 63 -17.89 14.57 20.65
N ALA A 64 -18.74 14.25 21.61
CA ALA A 64 -18.89 15.03 22.84
C ALA A 64 -17.61 15.06 23.71
N ALA A 65 -16.78 14.01 23.61
CA ALA A 65 -15.48 13.97 24.26
C ALA A 65 -14.40 14.80 23.53
N GLY A 66 -14.65 15.31 22.31
CA GLY A 66 -13.72 16.06 21.49
C GLY A 66 -13.08 15.24 20.33
N GLY A 67 -13.51 13.99 20.14
CA GLY A 67 -13.11 13.17 19.01
C GLY A 67 -13.89 13.51 17.73
N MET A 68 -13.41 13.01 16.59
CA MET A 68 -14.07 13.14 15.30
C MET A 68 -14.38 11.75 14.73
N VAL A 69 -15.60 11.51 14.27
CA VAL A 69 -15.97 10.25 13.61
C VAL A 69 -16.15 10.46 12.11
N LEU A 70 -15.31 9.80 11.32
CA LEU A 70 -15.24 9.89 9.87
C LEU A 70 -15.88 8.67 9.22
N ARG A 71 -16.73 8.89 8.21
CA ARG A 71 -17.50 7.84 7.55
C ARG A 71 -16.98 7.52 6.16
N ASP A 72 -17.05 6.23 5.78
CA ASP A 72 -16.81 5.72 4.43
C ASP A 72 -15.48 6.15 3.82
N THR A 73 -14.52 6.42 4.67
CA THR A 73 -13.13 6.71 4.32
C THR A 73 -12.19 5.90 5.21
N CYS A 74 -10.91 6.05 5.06
CA CYS A 74 -9.92 5.37 5.89
C CYS A 74 -8.70 6.25 6.15
N PRO A 75 -7.90 5.93 7.18
CA PRO A 75 -6.71 6.72 7.53
C PRO A 75 -5.74 6.93 6.38
N GLU A 76 -5.63 5.98 5.48
CA GLU A 76 -4.66 6.02 4.38
C GLU A 76 -4.99 7.07 3.32
N VAL A 77 -6.29 7.29 3.04
CA VAL A 77 -6.71 8.15 1.91
C VAL A 77 -7.06 9.57 2.31
N VAL A 78 -7.14 9.88 3.59
CA VAL A 78 -7.36 11.25 4.06
C VAL A 78 -6.07 12.07 3.98
N HIS A 79 -6.21 13.36 3.79
CA HIS A 79 -5.09 14.28 3.82
C HIS A 79 -4.82 14.76 5.26
N TYR A 80 -3.58 14.65 5.71
CA TYR A 80 -3.13 15.20 6.99
C TYR A 80 -2.37 16.50 6.76
N ASP A 81 -2.77 17.53 7.50
CA ASP A 81 -2.02 18.80 7.49
C ASP A 81 -0.68 18.62 8.22
N ARG A 82 0.40 18.65 7.44
CA ARG A 82 1.77 18.48 7.94
C ARG A 82 2.27 19.64 8.80
N ALA A 83 1.56 20.75 8.84
CA ALA A 83 1.89 21.84 9.75
C ALA A 83 1.45 21.51 11.19
N SER A 84 0.44 20.66 11.35
CA SER A 84 -0.16 20.33 12.65
C SER A 84 0.00 18.87 13.06
N VAL A 85 0.18 17.95 12.09
CA VAL A 85 0.31 16.50 12.35
C VAL A 85 1.63 15.99 11.82
N ASN A 86 2.53 15.62 12.71
CA ASN A 86 3.84 15.06 12.40
C ASN A 86 3.99 13.61 12.86
N HIS A 87 3.17 13.16 13.82
CA HIS A 87 3.22 11.80 14.35
C HIS A 87 1.82 11.29 14.69
N ILE A 88 1.47 10.14 14.14
CA ILE A 88 0.19 9.45 14.37
C ILE A 88 0.40 8.25 15.29
N LEU A 89 -0.57 8.02 16.19
CA LEU A 89 -0.68 6.79 16.96
C LEU A 89 -1.95 6.04 16.55
N THR A 90 -1.84 4.73 16.37
CA THR A 90 -2.97 3.88 15.96
C THR A 90 -3.00 2.56 16.72
N ASN A 91 -4.16 1.91 16.76
CA ASN A 91 -4.31 0.55 17.29
C ASN A 91 -4.10 -0.55 16.22
N SER A 92 -3.79 -0.16 14.99
CA SER A 92 -3.72 -1.06 13.83
C SER A 92 -2.32 -1.14 13.25
N LEU A 93 -1.74 -2.35 13.24
CA LEU A 93 -0.47 -2.64 12.52
C LEU A 93 -0.59 -2.38 11.02
N LYS A 94 -1.78 -2.56 10.45
CA LYS A 94 -2.06 -2.26 9.05
C LYS A 94 -2.02 -0.76 8.80
N ALA A 95 -2.65 0.04 9.66
CA ALA A 95 -2.61 1.51 9.55
C ALA A 95 -1.17 2.03 9.67
N GLU A 96 -0.40 1.53 10.64
CA GLU A 96 1.00 1.91 10.84
C GLU A 96 1.82 1.69 9.57
N HIS A 97 1.73 0.49 9.00
CA HIS A 97 2.45 0.13 7.78
C HIS A 97 2.10 1.07 6.61
N TYR A 98 0.81 1.27 6.34
CA TYR A 98 0.38 2.07 5.18
C TYR A 98 0.51 3.57 5.38
N LEU A 99 0.34 4.10 6.58
CA LEU A 99 0.55 5.51 6.87
C LEU A 99 2.02 5.92 6.73
N GLN A 100 2.96 5.05 7.12
CA GLN A 100 4.39 5.31 6.95
C GLN A 100 4.86 5.19 5.50
N SER A 101 4.36 4.18 4.78
CA SER A 101 4.84 3.82 3.45
C SER A 101 3.93 4.30 2.32
N GLY A 102 2.68 4.67 2.63
CA GLY A 102 1.64 5.01 1.67
C GLY A 102 1.66 6.47 1.22
N LEU A 103 0.45 6.96 0.93
CA LEU A 103 0.22 8.31 0.41
C LEU A 103 0.72 9.42 1.31
N ASN A 104 0.68 9.16 2.60
CA ASN A 104 0.93 10.16 3.62
C ASN A 104 2.39 10.22 4.06
N SER A 105 3.15 9.12 3.98
CA SER A 105 4.53 9.02 4.49
C SER A 105 4.64 9.59 5.91
N MET A 106 3.65 9.24 6.77
CA MET A 106 3.43 9.83 8.08
C MET A 106 4.11 8.97 9.16
N PRO A 107 5.02 9.52 9.96
CA PRO A 107 5.54 8.81 11.13
C PRO A 107 4.39 8.29 11.99
N THR A 108 4.36 6.97 12.20
CA THR A 108 3.23 6.32 12.87
C THR A 108 3.75 5.29 13.87
N SER A 109 3.14 5.24 15.02
CA SER A 109 3.38 4.25 16.07
C SER A 109 2.12 3.42 16.34
N VAL A 110 2.30 2.29 17.02
CA VAL A 110 1.18 1.40 17.36
C VAL A 110 1.12 1.17 18.86
N ALA A 111 -0.10 1.25 19.41
CA ALA A 111 -0.38 0.91 20.78
C ALA A 111 -1.70 0.12 20.89
N ARG A 112 -2.04 -0.36 22.07
CA ARG A 112 -3.35 -0.94 22.32
C ARG A 112 -4.41 0.18 22.31
N LEU A 113 -5.66 -0.16 22.01
CA LEU A 113 -6.75 0.83 21.95
C LEU A 113 -6.83 1.70 23.22
N ALA A 114 -6.74 1.10 24.40
CA ALA A 114 -6.79 1.84 25.67
C ALA A 114 -5.61 2.82 25.81
N ASP A 115 -4.41 2.43 25.37
CA ASP A 115 -3.23 3.29 25.40
C ASP A 115 -3.34 4.41 24.35
N CYS A 116 -3.89 4.12 23.17
CA CYS A 116 -4.21 5.14 22.18
C CYS A 116 -5.14 6.22 22.75
N ILE A 117 -6.20 5.82 23.42
CA ILE A 117 -7.15 6.78 24.03
C ILE A 117 -6.52 7.54 25.20
N ALA A 118 -5.64 6.91 25.99
CA ALA A 118 -4.88 7.60 27.02
C ALA A 118 -4.00 8.71 26.42
N HIS A 119 -3.27 8.44 25.34
CA HIS A 119 -2.48 9.43 24.60
C HIS A 119 -3.33 10.52 23.93
N ALA A 120 -4.55 10.20 23.48
CA ALA A 120 -5.46 11.21 22.96
C ALA A 120 -5.90 12.20 24.06
N ALA A 121 -6.08 11.71 25.29
CA ALA A 121 -6.52 12.52 26.44
C ALA A 121 -5.40 13.32 27.09
N ASP A 122 -4.17 12.82 27.04
CA ASP A 122 -3.00 13.46 27.66
C ASP A 122 -1.90 13.67 26.60
N PRO A 123 -1.77 14.89 26.05
CA PRO A 123 -0.74 15.22 25.08
C PRO A 123 0.70 15.10 25.58
N GLU A 124 0.90 15.17 26.91
CA GLU A 124 2.23 15.11 27.54
C GLU A 124 2.67 13.69 27.89
N MET A 125 1.83 12.68 27.61
CA MET A 125 2.21 11.27 27.71
C MET A 125 3.24 10.89 26.62
N ALA A 126 4.30 11.67 26.51
CA ALA A 126 5.53 11.29 25.81
C ALA A 126 6.48 10.75 26.87
N ASP A 127 7.10 9.60 26.56
CA ASP A 127 8.20 9.00 27.29
C ASP A 127 7.89 8.09 28.48
N GLY A 128 7.83 6.84 28.14
CA GLY A 128 8.06 5.76 29.09
C GLY A 128 8.39 4.46 28.39
N VAL A 129 9.68 4.16 28.33
CA VAL A 129 10.32 2.93 27.92
C VAL A 129 11.01 2.97 26.54
N ALA A 130 12.27 3.37 26.57
CA ALA A 130 13.21 3.12 25.50
C ALA A 130 13.51 1.60 25.40
N HIS A 131 12.98 0.93 24.40
CA HIS A 131 13.49 -0.37 23.98
C HIS A 131 14.24 -0.22 22.67
N LYS A 132 15.54 -0.55 22.70
CA LYS A 132 16.39 -0.69 21.51
C LYS A 132 15.88 -1.86 20.68
N GLY A 133 15.00 -1.59 19.74
CA GLY A 133 14.56 -2.54 18.72
C GLY A 133 15.62 -2.68 17.64
N ARG A 134 16.17 -3.87 17.48
CA ARG A 134 17.04 -4.26 16.37
C ARG A 134 16.16 -4.36 15.11
N ARG A 135 16.48 -3.59 14.06
CA ARG A 135 15.85 -3.77 12.75
C ARG A 135 16.05 -5.22 12.30
N PRO A 136 15.02 -5.92 11.78
CA PRO A 136 15.24 -7.19 11.11
C PRO A 136 16.18 -6.94 9.92
N SER A 137 17.24 -7.73 9.85
CA SER A 137 18.11 -7.75 8.67
C SER A 137 17.28 -8.19 7.47
N ALA A 138 17.29 -7.41 6.41
CA ALA A 138 16.76 -7.82 5.14
C ALA A 138 17.43 -9.13 4.72
N VAL A 139 16.62 -10.16 4.49
CA VAL A 139 17.10 -11.38 3.86
C VAL A 139 17.29 -11.03 2.38
N ALA A 140 18.54 -10.87 1.99
CA ALA A 140 18.91 -10.68 0.61
C ALA A 140 18.71 -12.01 -0.13
N HIS A 141 17.67 -12.12 -0.89
CA HIS A 141 17.53 -13.16 -1.90
C HIS A 141 18.30 -12.70 -3.15
N HIS A 142 19.57 -13.03 -3.21
CA HIS A 142 20.34 -12.96 -4.45
C HIS A 142 20.18 -14.28 -5.20
N SER A 143 19.25 -14.32 -6.15
CA SER A 143 19.27 -15.33 -7.20
C SER A 143 20.17 -14.82 -8.32
N THR A 144 21.40 -15.34 -8.38
CA THR A 144 22.28 -15.14 -9.53
C THR A 144 21.87 -16.13 -10.62
N LYS A 145 21.05 -15.69 -11.57
CA LYS A 145 20.77 -16.44 -12.78
C LYS A 145 21.91 -16.24 -13.78
N VAL A 146 22.34 -17.33 -14.37
CA VAL A 146 23.33 -17.32 -15.45
C VAL A 146 22.60 -16.87 -16.73
N PRO A 147 23.13 -15.90 -17.51
CA PRO A 147 22.53 -15.48 -18.76
C PRO A 147 22.49 -16.67 -19.75
N GLN A 148 21.32 -17.03 -20.22
CA GLN A 148 21.20 -17.97 -21.36
C GLN A 148 21.27 -17.19 -22.66
N ALA A 149 22.27 -17.48 -23.47
CA ALA A 149 22.39 -16.97 -24.82
C ALA A 149 21.50 -17.79 -25.75
N GLY A 150 20.35 -17.24 -26.12
CA GLY A 150 19.40 -17.80 -27.08
C GLY A 150 18.14 -16.96 -27.10
N ALA A 151 17.49 -16.84 -28.28
CA ALA A 151 16.18 -16.16 -28.33
C ALA A 151 15.16 -17.00 -27.54
N LEU A 152 14.72 -16.50 -26.41
CA LEU A 152 13.64 -17.09 -25.63
C LEU A 152 12.31 -16.70 -26.28
N SER A 153 11.40 -17.66 -26.43
CA SER A 153 10.02 -17.39 -26.82
C SER A 153 9.08 -18.07 -25.88
N LEU A 154 8.19 -17.27 -25.27
CA LEU A 154 7.17 -17.71 -24.35
C LEU A 154 5.79 -17.33 -24.87
N ALA A 155 4.82 -18.24 -24.81
CA ALA A 155 3.44 -17.96 -25.15
C ALA A 155 2.59 -17.81 -23.87
N GLY A 156 1.80 -16.76 -23.82
CA GLY A 156 0.89 -16.44 -22.70
C GLY A 156 -0.44 -15.89 -23.22
N SER A 157 -1.23 -15.34 -22.34
CA SER A 157 -2.52 -14.74 -22.63
C SER A 157 -2.47 -13.23 -22.47
N GLY A 158 -3.21 -12.51 -23.33
CA GLY A 158 -3.48 -11.07 -23.21
C GLY A 158 -4.92 -10.81 -22.78
N LEU A 159 -5.30 -9.54 -22.71
CA LEU A 159 -6.70 -9.16 -22.45
C LEU A 159 -7.52 -9.24 -23.75
N GLU A 160 -8.65 -9.94 -23.70
CA GLU A 160 -9.59 -10.03 -24.83
C GLU A 160 -10.15 -8.65 -25.26
N SER A 161 -10.15 -7.68 -24.34
CA SER A 161 -10.58 -6.30 -24.60
C SER A 161 -9.53 -5.45 -25.30
N GLN A 162 -8.33 -5.97 -25.51
CA GLN A 162 -7.25 -5.28 -26.22
C GLN A 162 -7.13 -5.80 -27.64
N ASP A 163 -7.07 -4.86 -28.58
CA ASP A 163 -6.72 -5.17 -29.98
C ASP A 163 -5.27 -5.67 -30.11
N THR A 164 -4.92 -6.12 -31.30
CA THR A 164 -3.53 -6.48 -31.62
C THR A 164 -2.57 -5.34 -31.30
N TRP A 165 -1.55 -5.64 -30.50
CA TRP A 165 -0.50 -4.68 -30.16
C TRP A 165 0.88 -5.34 -30.16
N MET A 166 1.89 -4.51 -30.33
CA MET A 166 3.29 -4.89 -30.22
C MET A 166 4.02 -3.83 -29.39
N VAL A 167 4.86 -4.28 -28.48
CA VAL A 167 5.70 -3.42 -27.64
C VAL A 167 7.09 -4.03 -27.50
N GLU A 168 8.10 -3.18 -27.59
CA GLU A 168 9.50 -3.54 -27.36
C GLU A 168 10.10 -2.63 -26.30
N GLY A 169 10.86 -3.20 -25.37
CA GLY A 169 11.47 -2.43 -24.28
C GLY A 169 12.35 -3.26 -23.37
N GLU A 170 13.01 -2.58 -22.49
CA GLU A 170 13.84 -3.19 -21.46
C GLU A 170 12.99 -3.79 -20.36
N ALA A 171 13.23 -5.04 -20.02
CA ALA A 171 12.56 -5.72 -18.92
C ALA A 171 13.09 -5.24 -17.55
N LEU A 172 12.16 -5.07 -16.61
CA LEU A 172 12.44 -4.94 -15.18
C LEU A 172 11.77 -6.10 -14.46
N VAL A 173 12.56 -7.03 -13.93
CA VAL A 173 12.09 -8.36 -13.51
C VAL A 173 12.28 -8.58 -12.01
N THR A 174 11.29 -9.17 -11.39
CA THR A 174 11.35 -9.68 -10.01
C THR A 174 10.48 -10.93 -9.86
N ASP A 175 10.88 -11.84 -9.00
CA ASP A 175 10.10 -13.00 -8.55
C ASP A 175 9.32 -12.71 -7.24
N VAL A 176 9.41 -11.48 -6.74
CA VAL A 176 8.71 -11.03 -5.53
C VAL A 176 7.48 -10.19 -5.94
N PRO A 177 6.30 -10.42 -5.31
CA PRO A 177 5.12 -9.60 -5.55
C PRO A 177 5.37 -8.12 -5.24
N LEU A 178 4.88 -7.22 -6.11
CA LEU A 178 5.10 -5.78 -6.00
C LEU A 178 3.92 -5.07 -5.33
N THR A 179 4.21 -4.22 -4.35
CA THR A 179 3.20 -3.39 -3.68
C THR A 179 3.18 -1.98 -4.25
N PHE A 180 2.17 -1.66 -5.07
CA PHE A 180 2.06 -0.31 -5.66
C PHE A 180 1.71 0.75 -4.63
N LEU A 181 0.69 0.48 -3.77
CA LEU A 181 0.27 1.44 -2.75
C LEU A 181 1.30 1.51 -1.63
N GLY A 182 1.93 2.68 -1.52
CA GLY A 182 2.89 2.96 -0.46
C GLY A 182 4.34 2.65 -0.80
N PHE A 183 4.59 1.86 -1.85
CA PHE A 183 5.95 1.44 -2.18
C PHE A 183 6.38 1.75 -3.62
N VAL A 184 5.50 2.30 -4.45
CA VAL A 184 5.90 2.90 -5.72
C VAL A 184 5.63 4.39 -5.66
N ASN A 185 6.67 5.18 -5.81
CA ASN A 185 6.59 6.64 -5.75
C ASN A 185 5.72 7.15 -6.90
N ARG A 186 4.61 7.80 -6.56
CA ARG A 186 3.59 8.24 -7.52
C ARG A 186 4.04 9.35 -8.49
N ARG A 187 5.16 10.00 -8.21
CA ARG A 187 5.69 11.09 -9.04
C ARG A 187 6.82 10.64 -9.93
N THR A 188 7.52 9.58 -9.57
CA THR A 188 8.74 9.14 -10.28
C THR A 188 8.67 7.73 -10.82
N GLY A 189 7.72 6.90 -10.34
CA GLY A 189 7.67 5.47 -10.67
C GLY A 189 8.77 4.65 -10.01
N VAL A 190 9.52 5.20 -9.06
CA VAL A 190 10.57 4.47 -8.35
C VAL A 190 9.97 3.57 -7.28
N VAL A 191 10.43 2.33 -7.19
CA VAL A 191 10.09 1.39 -6.12
C VAL A 191 10.87 1.78 -4.86
N GLU A 192 10.16 2.04 -3.77
CA GLU A 192 10.72 2.49 -2.48
C GLU A 192 10.39 1.48 -1.36
N GLU A 193 10.30 0.20 -1.69
CA GLU A 193 9.99 -0.89 -0.75
C GLU A 193 11.29 -1.44 -0.15
N PRO A 194 11.56 -1.20 1.15
CA PRO A 194 12.78 -1.68 1.79
C PRO A 194 12.88 -3.21 1.78
N GLY A 195 13.97 -3.73 1.24
CA GLY A 195 14.21 -5.18 1.12
C GLY A 195 13.59 -5.83 -0.12
N HIS A 196 12.83 -5.10 -0.92
CA HIS A 196 12.35 -5.59 -2.22
C HIS A 196 13.50 -5.59 -3.24
N PRO A 197 13.62 -6.61 -4.14
CA PRO A 197 14.69 -6.66 -5.15
C PRO A 197 14.76 -5.44 -6.07
N LEU A 198 13.62 -4.83 -6.36
CA LEU A 198 13.52 -3.62 -7.19
C LEU A 198 13.62 -2.31 -6.41
N ASN A 199 13.98 -2.32 -5.13
CA ASN A 199 14.08 -1.10 -4.35
C ASN A 199 15.12 -0.14 -4.94
N GLY A 200 14.69 1.09 -5.27
CA GLY A 200 15.50 2.10 -5.95
C GLY A 200 15.36 2.11 -7.48
N GLU A 201 14.77 1.08 -8.09
CA GLU A 201 14.56 0.98 -9.52
C GLU A 201 13.27 1.71 -9.96
N SER A 202 13.29 2.28 -11.18
CA SER A 202 12.10 2.91 -11.77
C SER A 202 11.39 1.96 -12.71
N ILE A 203 10.06 1.82 -12.54
CA ILE A 203 9.19 1.08 -13.45
C ILE A 203 8.83 1.88 -14.72
N ALA A 204 9.12 3.17 -14.74
CA ALA A 204 8.70 4.07 -15.80
C ALA A 204 9.33 3.67 -17.15
N GLY A 205 8.48 3.43 -18.15
CA GLY A 205 8.92 3.08 -19.51
C GLY A 205 9.59 1.70 -19.66
N LYS A 206 9.48 0.84 -18.64
CA LYS A 206 9.99 -0.54 -18.67
C LYS A 206 8.89 -1.55 -18.96
N VAL A 207 9.25 -2.71 -19.47
CA VAL A 207 8.39 -3.90 -19.43
C VAL A 207 8.53 -4.52 -18.04
N LEU A 208 7.52 -4.30 -17.20
CA LEU A 208 7.55 -4.73 -15.80
C LEU A 208 7.08 -6.18 -15.69
N VAL A 209 7.97 -7.07 -15.25
CA VAL A 209 7.75 -8.51 -15.12
C VAL A 209 7.79 -8.90 -13.64
N PHE A 210 6.67 -9.35 -13.08
CA PHE A 210 6.56 -9.73 -11.68
C PHE A 210 5.36 -10.67 -11.47
N PRO A 211 5.33 -11.47 -10.37
CA PRO A 211 4.31 -12.50 -10.21
C PRO A 211 2.89 -11.93 -10.18
N ARG A 212 2.67 -10.96 -9.31
CA ARG A 212 1.38 -10.29 -9.06
C ARG A 212 1.57 -9.06 -8.20
N GLY A 213 0.55 -8.21 -8.14
CA GLY A 213 0.46 -7.18 -7.13
C GLY A 213 0.25 -7.74 -5.72
N SER A 214 0.67 -6.99 -4.71
CA SER A 214 0.39 -7.29 -3.31
C SER A 214 -0.19 -6.07 -2.60
N GLY A 215 -0.78 -6.28 -1.43
CA GLY A 215 -1.29 -5.21 -0.59
C GLY A 215 -2.74 -4.85 -0.87
N SER A 216 -3.02 -3.58 -1.04
CA SER A 216 -4.38 -3.02 -1.01
C SER A 216 -5.11 -3.13 -2.34
N SER A 217 -6.42 -3.34 -2.30
CA SER A 217 -7.33 -3.22 -3.46
C SER A 217 -7.38 -1.81 -4.07
N VAL A 218 -6.74 -0.82 -3.45
CA VAL A 218 -6.56 0.55 -3.99
C VAL A 218 -5.32 0.66 -4.90
N ALA A 219 -4.47 -0.36 -4.95
CA ALA A 219 -3.29 -0.41 -5.80
C ALA A 219 -3.54 -0.04 -7.28
N PRO A 220 -4.65 -0.46 -7.93
CA PRO A 220 -4.96 -0.06 -9.30
C PRO A 220 -4.99 1.45 -9.51
N TYR A 221 -5.44 2.23 -8.53
CA TYR A 221 -5.49 3.69 -8.63
C TYR A 221 -4.10 4.33 -8.57
N VAL A 222 -3.14 3.70 -7.88
CA VAL A 222 -1.74 4.14 -7.89
C VAL A 222 -1.14 3.95 -9.26
N LEU A 223 -1.30 2.75 -9.81
CA LEU A 223 -0.84 2.41 -11.15
C LEU A 223 -1.49 3.30 -12.22
N LEU A 224 -2.82 3.51 -12.14
CA LEU A 224 -3.56 4.41 -13.00
C LEU A 224 -2.97 5.83 -12.97
N GLY A 225 -2.70 6.35 -11.76
CA GLY A 225 -2.09 7.68 -11.60
C GLY A 225 -0.67 7.80 -12.15
N LEU A 226 0.12 6.74 -12.09
CA LEU A 226 1.45 6.66 -12.71
C LEU A 226 1.37 6.67 -14.23
N LEU A 227 0.48 5.86 -14.79
CA LEU A 227 0.24 5.79 -16.24
C LEU A 227 -0.23 7.14 -16.81
N TYR A 228 -1.16 7.81 -16.13
CA TYR A 228 -1.63 9.15 -16.50
C TYR A 228 -0.52 10.20 -16.55
N ARG A 229 0.53 10.03 -15.74
CA ARG A 229 1.67 10.97 -15.67
C ARG A 229 2.87 10.53 -16.50
N ASN A 230 2.77 9.47 -17.28
CA ASN A 230 3.88 8.87 -18.03
C ASN A 230 5.04 8.40 -17.13
N HIS A 231 4.75 8.00 -15.91
CA HIS A 231 5.68 7.37 -14.97
C HIS A 231 5.35 5.90 -14.71
N GLY A 232 4.40 5.35 -15.45
CA GLY A 232 4.04 3.94 -15.43
C GLY A 232 4.89 3.08 -16.34
N PRO A 233 4.75 1.75 -16.25
CA PRO A 233 5.42 0.81 -17.13
C PRO A 233 4.90 0.89 -18.57
N LEU A 234 5.74 0.47 -19.51
CA LEU A 234 5.41 0.36 -20.93
C LEU A 234 4.45 -0.81 -21.18
N ALA A 235 4.67 -1.91 -20.48
CA ALA A 235 3.83 -3.10 -20.47
C ALA A 235 3.94 -3.81 -19.12
N ILE A 236 2.94 -4.63 -18.78
CA ILE A 236 2.96 -5.48 -17.58
C ILE A 236 2.86 -6.95 -17.98
N VAL A 237 3.74 -7.76 -17.39
CA VAL A 237 3.77 -9.21 -17.49
C VAL A 237 3.65 -9.82 -16.10
N ASN A 238 2.57 -10.56 -15.84
CA ASN A 238 2.35 -11.29 -14.60
C ASN A 238 2.38 -12.81 -14.82
N THR A 239 2.68 -13.59 -13.79
CA THR A 239 2.62 -15.06 -13.89
C THR A 239 1.18 -15.55 -14.03
N GLU A 240 0.26 -14.90 -13.37
CA GLU A 240 -1.19 -15.15 -13.44
C GLU A 240 -1.96 -13.83 -13.57
N ILE A 241 -3.25 -13.92 -13.88
CA ILE A 241 -4.10 -12.73 -13.97
C ILE A 241 -4.17 -12.03 -12.61
N ASP A 242 -3.89 -10.72 -12.59
CA ASP A 242 -3.78 -9.96 -11.34
C ASP A 242 -4.80 -8.83 -11.25
N GLN A 243 -5.64 -8.88 -10.21
CA GLN A 243 -6.69 -7.89 -9.96
C GLN A 243 -6.17 -6.51 -9.55
N GLN A 244 -4.92 -6.38 -9.16
CA GLN A 244 -4.32 -5.11 -8.77
C GLN A 244 -3.73 -4.32 -9.93
N THR A 245 -3.39 -4.98 -11.03
CA THR A 245 -2.79 -4.34 -12.20
C THR A 245 -3.71 -4.30 -13.41
N LEU A 246 -4.45 -5.36 -13.65
CA LEU A 246 -5.35 -5.50 -14.78
C LEU A 246 -6.33 -4.32 -14.98
N PRO A 247 -7.03 -3.79 -13.95
CA PRO A 247 -8.00 -2.71 -14.16
C PRO A 247 -7.36 -1.44 -14.73
N ALA A 248 -6.17 -1.06 -14.26
CA ALA A 248 -5.48 0.12 -14.76
C ALA A 248 -4.99 -0.08 -16.20
N CYS A 249 -4.46 -1.27 -16.52
CA CYS A 249 -4.02 -1.62 -17.86
C CYS A 249 -5.19 -1.64 -18.86
N SER A 250 -6.32 -2.24 -18.47
CA SER A 250 -7.52 -2.29 -19.31
C SER A 250 -8.10 -0.89 -19.59
N LEU A 251 -8.17 -0.02 -18.58
CA LEU A 251 -8.72 1.33 -18.71
C LEU A 251 -7.87 2.25 -19.59
N LEU A 252 -6.56 2.11 -19.57
CA LEU A 252 -5.64 2.99 -20.31
C LEU A 252 -5.00 2.32 -21.53
N GLY A 253 -5.40 1.11 -21.90
CA GLY A 253 -4.87 0.40 -23.05
C GLY A 253 -3.40 0.02 -22.91
N VAL A 254 -2.89 -0.15 -21.69
CA VAL A 254 -1.50 -0.57 -21.49
C VAL A 254 -1.39 -2.06 -21.79
N PRO A 255 -0.41 -2.50 -22.61
CA PRO A 255 -0.16 -3.90 -22.89
C PRO A 255 -0.04 -4.73 -21.62
N TYR A 256 -0.87 -5.78 -21.50
CA TYR A 256 -0.93 -6.65 -20.35
C TYR A 256 -0.91 -8.11 -20.76
N ALA A 257 -0.02 -8.89 -20.16
CA ALA A 257 0.16 -10.31 -20.46
C ALA A 257 0.29 -11.15 -19.18
N HIS A 258 -0.21 -12.38 -19.23
CA HIS A 258 -0.20 -13.31 -18.11
C HIS A 258 -0.26 -14.76 -18.52
N SER A 259 -0.17 -15.70 -17.59
CA SER A 259 -0.40 -17.15 -17.76
C SER A 259 0.46 -17.76 -18.87
N PHE A 260 1.76 -17.49 -18.84
CA PHE A 260 2.71 -18.09 -19.75
C PHE A 260 2.95 -19.58 -19.43
N GLY A 261 3.32 -20.36 -20.44
CA GLY A 261 3.62 -21.78 -20.26
C GLY A 261 4.84 -22.08 -19.35
N ARG A 262 5.72 -21.09 -19.18
CA ARG A 262 6.82 -21.05 -18.20
C ARG A 262 6.77 -19.72 -17.47
N ASP A 263 7.28 -19.68 -16.25
CA ASP A 263 7.26 -18.46 -15.42
C ASP A 263 8.22 -17.39 -15.98
N PRO A 264 7.71 -16.27 -16.52
CA PRO A 264 8.55 -15.22 -17.10
C PRO A 264 9.47 -14.56 -16.06
N CYS A 265 9.10 -14.56 -14.79
CA CYS A 265 9.94 -14.04 -13.70
C CYS A 265 11.19 -14.91 -13.47
N LEU A 266 11.14 -16.18 -13.89
CA LEU A 266 12.26 -17.11 -13.81
C LEU A 266 13.09 -17.18 -15.08
N GLU A 267 12.52 -16.84 -16.22
CA GLU A 267 13.15 -16.96 -17.55
C GLU A 267 13.87 -15.69 -17.98
N LEU A 268 13.41 -14.52 -17.53
CA LEU A 268 13.94 -13.22 -17.90
C LEU A 268 14.82 -12.62 -16.80
N ASN A 269 15.67 -11.67 -17.19
CA ASN A 269 16.47 -10.85 -16.28
C ASN A 269 16.18 -9.36 -16.50
N SER A 270 16.33 -8.56 -15.45
CA SER A 270 16.31 -7.09 -15.60
C SER A 270 17.42 -6.65 -16.54
N GLY A 271 17.08 -5.77 -17.49
CA GLY A 271 17.98 -5.31 -18.54
C GLY A 271 17.82 -6.05 -19.88
N ASP A 272 17.15 -7.21 -19.92
CA ASP A 272 16.86 -7.91 -21.17
C ASP A 272 16.00 -7.03 -22.08
N GLN A 273 16.32 -7.02 -23.39
CA GLN A 273 15.47 -6.41 -24.40
C GLN A 273 14.40 -7.41 -24.80
N VAL A 274 13.17 -7.09 -24.56
CA VAL A 274 12.02 -7.97 -24.79
C VAL A 274 11.07 -7.37 -25.79
N LYS A 275 10.45 -8.25 -26.56
CA LYS A 275 9.37 -7.93 -27.49
C LYS A 275 8.14 -8.73 -27.12
N LEU A 276 7.05 -8.02 -26.87
CA LEU A 276 5.73 -8.60 -26.62
C LEU A 276 4.83 -8.31 -27.82
N GLU A 277 4.12 -9.32 -28.29
CA GLU A 277 3.15 -9.20 -29.37
C GLU A 277 1.87 -9.94 -29.02
N LEU A 278 0.73 -9.23 -29.04
CA LEU A 278 -0.60 -9.82 -28.89
C LEU A 278 -1.23 -10.04 -30.26
N ARG A 279 -1.65 -11.28 -30.55
CA ARG A 279 -2.49 -11.67 -31.68
C ARG A 279 -3.50 -12.71 -31.22
N ASP A 280 -4.76 -12.53 -31.56
CA ASP A 280 -5.84 -13.49 -31.26
C ASP A 280 -5.86 -13.92 -29.76
N SER A 281 -5.71 -12.96 -28.86
CA SER A 281 -5.60 -13.16 -27.40
C SER A 281 -4.39 -13.94 -26.90
N ILE A 282 -3.45 -14.29 -27.79
CA ILE A 282 -2.18 -14.95 -27.44
C ILE A 282 -1.07 -13.90 -27.43
N VAL A 283 -0.32 -13.85 -26.35
CA VAL A 283 0.89 -13.02 -26.25
C VAL A 283 2.12 -13.89 -26.50
N THR A 284 2.98 -13.42 -27.38
CA THR A 284 4.32 -13.99 -27.55
C THR A 284 5.33 -13.00 -26.94
N LEU A 285 6.18 -13.52 -26.07
CA LEU A 285 7.27 -12.82 -25.41
C LEU A 285 8.60 -13.40 -25.87
#